data_73e38a6d9ea244445bc4da9885de0f7d
#
_entry.id   73e38a6d9ea244445bc4da9885de0f7d
#
_cell.length_a   1.000
_cell.length_b   1.000
_cell.length_c   1.000
_cell.angle_alpha   90.00
_cell.angle_beta   90.00
_cell.angle_gamma   90.00
#
_symmetry.space_group_name_H-M   'P 1'
#
loop_
_entity.id
_entity.type
_entity.pdbx_description
1 polymer ?
#
loop_
_entity_poly.entity_id
_entity_poly.type
_entity_poly.pdbx_seq_one_letter_code
_entity_poly.pdbx_strand_id
1 'polypeptide(L)'
;MMSKTHLAVGIAASLAAAPPTKEGLCYALMGGAIGSLICDIDRSSERPSRDVKQGWAIAFTIFFAGFMHESYTYWQTFKAEHLLSDPLKVGCLGLLLVLFLFSIHGAHRGFSHSLLMCLGSSVLIFFLSKQTCMFYIVGFLTHLLLDVLNKKPVRVFYPARGVCLGWFYADGLANRVLLLLGTAGIAAALILKFRLIVIR
;
A
#
# COMPACT_ATOMS: atom_id res chain seq x y z
N MET A 1 -10.96 6.32 -7.09
CA MET A 1 -10.05 7.08 -7.95
C MET A 1 -9.27 6.17 -8.87
N MET A 2 -8.32 6.68 -9.69
CA MET A 2 -7.45 5.82 -10.50
C MET A 2 -6.34 5.22 -9.63
N SER A 3 -5.94 3.98 -9.89
CA SER A 3 -4.96 3.25 -9.07
C SER A 3 -3.61 3.96 -8.95
N LYS A 4 -3.15 4.65 -10.01
CA LYS A 4 -1.92 5.47 -9.94
C LYS A 4 -2.02 6.63 -8.96
N THR A 5 -3.21 7.24 -8.81
CA THR A 5 -3.43 8.33 -7.87
C THR A 5 -3.38 7.82 -6.43
N HIS A 6 -4.02 6.66 -6.15
CA HIS A 6 -3.92 6.01 -4.85
C HIS A 6 -2.46 5.68 -4.51
N LEU A 7 -1.73 5.11 -5.47
CA LEU A 7 -0.32 4.77 -5.32
C LEU A 7 0.53 6.01 -5.00
N ALA A 8 0.39 7.08 -5.79
CA ALA A 8 1.19 8.30 -5.61
C ALA A 8 0.91 8.98 -4.26
N VAL A 9 -0.36 9.12 -3.88
CA VAL A 9 -0.74 9.75 -2.61
C VAL A 9 -0.35 8.87 -1.42
N GLY A 10 -0.55 7.55 -1.50
CA GLY A 10 -0.19 6.62 -0.43
C GLY A 10 1.32 6.56 -0.19
N ILE A 11 2.13 6.53 -1.25
CA ILE A 11 3.59 6.60 -1.13
C ILE A 11 4.03 7.95 -0.56
N ALA A 12 3.46 9.07 -1.05
CA ALA A 12 3.80 10.40 -0.55
C ALA A 12 3.51 10.54 0.95
N ALA A 13 2.35 10.08 1.41
CA ALA A 13 1.96 10.09 2.82
C ALA A 13 2.90 9.21 3.67
N SER A 14 3.25 8.01 3.18
CA SER A 14 4.17 7.11 3.86
C SER A 14 5.57 7.68 3.96
N LEU A 15 6.09 8.28 2.89
CA LEU A 15 7.39 8.95 2.90
C LEU A 15 7.41 10.18 3.81
N ALA A 16 6.32 10.96 3.88
CA ALA A 16 6.22 12.08 4.79
C ALA A 16 6.36 11.64 6.26
N ALA A 17 5.73 10.52 6.62
CA ALA A 17 5.79 9.93 7.96
C ALA A 17 7.09 9.18 8.27
N ALA A 18 7.90 8.84 7.26
CA ALA A 18 9.11 8.03 7.44
C ALA A 18 10.21 8.79 8.20
N PRO A 19 11.03 8.10 9.02
CA PRO A 19 12.26 8.69 9.54
C PRO A 19 13.26 8.94 8.40
N PRO A 20 14.18 9.94 8.55
CA PRO A 20 15.19 10.24 7.53
C PRO A 20 16.37 9.26 7.63
N THR A 21 16.11 7.99 7.35
CA THR A 21 17.09 6.90 7.28
C THR A 21 16.84 6.09 5.99
N LYS A 22 17.86 5.42 5.47
CA LYS A 22 17.73 4.62 4.25
C LYS A 22 16.70 3.50 4.43
N GLU A 23 16.73 2.82 5.56
CA GLU A 23 15.81 1.76 5.94
C GLU A 23 14.37 2.30 6.05
N GLY A 24 14.19 3.45 6.74
CA GLY A 24 12.89 4.10 6.90
C GLY A 24 12.26 4.47 5.57
N LEU A 25 13.05 4.98 4.62
CA LEU A 25 12.56 5.27 3.26
C LEU A 25 12.18 3.99 2.51
N CYS A 26 12.99 2.92 2.64
CA CYS A 26 12.71 1.64 2.02
C CYS A 26 11.37 1.06 2.51
N TYR A 27 11.16 0.98 3.84
CA TYR A 27 9.91 0.51 4.44
C TYR A 27 8.70 1.37 4.04
N ALA A 28 8.88 2.70 3.97
CA ALA A 28 7.80 3.61 3.56
C ALA A 28 7.41 3.41 2.10
N LEU A 29 8.38 3.20 1.21
CA LEU A 29 8.12 2.90 -0.20
C LEU A 29 7.39 1.56 -0.35
N MET A 30 7.88 0.49 0.30
CA MET A 30 7.28 -0.85 0.24
C MET A 30 5.88 -0.87 0.82
N GLY A 31 5.74 -0.44 2.08
CA GLY A 31 4.47 -0.46 2.81
C GLY A 31 3.43 0.46 2.16
N GLY A 32 3.84 1.70 1.83
CA GLY A 32 2.98 2.68 1.18
C GLY A 32 2.48 2.22 -0.19
N ALA A 33 3.34 1.62 -1.01
CA ALA A 33 2.97 1.12 -2.32
C ALA A 33 1.95 -0.03 -2.23
N ILE A 34 2.23 -1.06 -1.43
CA ILE A 34 1.32 -2.20 -1.29
C ILE A 34 0.03 -1.79 -0.59
N GLY A 35 0.11 -1.05 0.53
CA GLY A 35 -1.08 -0.61 1.26
C GLY A 35 -2.03 0.23 0.42
N SER A 36 -1.49 1.11 -0.43
CA SER A 36 -2.31 1.96 -1.30
C SER A 36 -2.98 1.25 -2.48
N LEU A 37 -2.56 0.04 -2.84
CA LEU A 37 -3.14 -0.70 -3.97
C LEU A 37 -3.87 -1.98 -3.58
N ILE A 38 -3.62 -2.52 -2.39
CA ILE A 38 -4.17 -3.81 -2.00
C ILE A 38 -5.70 -3.84 -2.00
N CYS A 39 -6.35 -2.70 -1.76
CA CYS A 39 -7.80 -2.57 -1.88
C CYS A 39 -8.29 -2.89 -3.30
N ASP A 40 -7.56 -2.43 -4.32
CA ASP A 40 -7.88 -2.64 -5.73
C ASP A 40 -7.55 -4.05 -6.25
N ILE A 41 -7.19 -5.00 -5.37
CA ILE A 41 -6.91 -6.40 -5.76
C ILE A 41 -8.15 -7.08 -6.35
N ASP A 42 -9.34 -6.68 -5.91
CA ASP A 42 -10.63 -7.15 -6.43
C ASP A 42 -10.88 -6.74 -7.90
N ARG A 43 -10.25 -5.65 -8.36
CA ARG A 43 -10.33 -5.17 -9.75
C ARG A 43 -9.36 -5.89 -10.69
N SER A 44 -8.40 -6.62 -10.15
CA SER A 44 -7.40 -7.35 -10.93
C SER A 44 -7.93 -8.67 -11.50
N SER A 45 -9.01 -9.23 -10.94
CA SER A 45 -9.59 -10.51 -11.33
C SER A 45 -10.39 -10.47 -12.63
N GLU A 46 -11.01 -9.33 -12.95
CA GLU A 46 -11.68 -9.11 -14.21
C GLU A 46 -10.69 -8.51 -15.25
N ARG A 47 -11.14 -8.04 -16.40
CA ARG A 47 -10.25 -7.40 -17.39
C ARG A 47 -9.68 -6.07 -16.83
N PRO A 48 -8.52 -6.07 -16.16
CA PRO A 48 -8.02 -4.88 -15.48
C PRO A 48 -7.67 -3.81 -16.49
N SER A 49 -8.09 -2.58 -16.20
CA SER A 49 -7.76 -1.42 -17.02
C SER A 49 -6.23 -1.20 -17.09
N ARG A 50 -5.77 -0.48 -18.12
CA ARG A 50 -4.35 -0.13 -18.26
C ARG A 50 -3.78 0.57 -17.03
N ASP A 51 -4.59 1.41 -16.38
CA ASP A 51 -4.20 2.12 -15.16
C ASP A 51 -3.95 1.16 -13.99
N VAL A 52 -4.83 0.19 -13.77
CA VAL A 52 -4.67 -0.85 -12.73
C VAL A 52 -3.40 -1.66 -12.98
N LYS A 53 -3.20 -2.15 -14.21
CA LYS A 53 -1.99 -2.92 -14.56
C LYS A 53 -0.71 -2.12 -14.30
N GLN A 54 -0.67 -0.84 -14.69
CA GLN A 54 0.50 0.02 -14.48
C GLN A 54 0.72 0.33 -13.00
N GLY A 55 -0.35 0.59 -12.24
CA GLY A 55 -0.25 0.79 -10.78
C GLY A 55 0.38 -0.43 -10.09
N TRP A 56 -0.13 -1.62 -10.38
CA TRP A 56 0.41 -2.86 -9.83
C TRP A 56 1.86 -3.13 -10.28
N ALA A 57 2.19 -2.90 -11.56
CA ALA A 57 3.56 -3.07 -12.03
C ALA A 57 4.55 -2.18 -11.26
N ILE A 58 4.20 -0.91 -11.05
CA ILE A 58 5.02 0.03 -10.27
C ILE A 58 5.15 -0.45 -8.81
N ALA A 59 4.03 -0.82 -8.17
CA ALA A 59 4.05 -1.27 -6.78
C ALA A 59 4.87 -2.56 -6.59
N PHE A 60 4.73 -3.53 -7.48
CA PHE A 60 5.56 -4.74 -7.46
C PHE A 60 7.04 -4.45 -7.68
N THR A 61 7.38 -3.53 -8.60
CA THR A 61 8.76 -3.12 -8.81
C THR A 61 9.36 -2.50 -7.55
N ILE A 62 8.63 -1.58 -6.90
CA ILE A 62 9.05 -0.94 -5.64
C ILE A 62 9.21 -1.99 -4.53
N PHE A 63 8.21 -2.87 -4.37
CA PHE A 63 8.23 -3.91 -3.36
C PHE A 63 9.40 -4.87 -3.58
N PHE A 64 9.59 -5.35 -4.80
CA PHE A 64 10.66 -6.28 -5.14
C PHE A 64 12.04 -5.65 -4.96
N ALA A 65 12.24 -4.40 -5.38
CA ALA A 65 13.48 -3.68 -5.18
C ALA A 65 13.79 -3.48 -3.68
N GLY A 66 12.78 -3.10 -2.88
CA GLY A 66 12.90 -2.98 -1.44
C GLY A 66 13.19 -4.32 -0.76
N PHE A 67 12.50 -5.37 -1.17
CA PHE A 67 12.72 -6.73 -0.67
C PHE A 67 14.13 -7.24 -1.01
N MET A 68 14.63 -6.97 -2.23
CA MET A 68 16.00 -7.32 -2.61
C MET A 68 17.03 -6.55 -1.79
N HIS A 69 16.78 -5.27 -1.54
CA HIS A 69 17.66 -4.45 -0.70
C HIS A 69 17.70 -4.98 0.74
N GLU A 70 16.55 -5.27 1.33
CA GLU A 70 16.45 -5.87 2.67
C GLU A 70 17.09 -7.25 2.73
N SER A 71 16.80 -8.10 1.74
CA SER A 71 17.38 -9.45 1.68
C SER A 71 18.89 -9.40 1.54
N TYR A 72 19.45 -8.46 0.77
CA TYR A 72 20.87 -8.26 0.65
C TYR A 72 21.50 -7.81 1.98
N THR A 73 20.88 -6.86 2.68
CA THR A 73 21.32 -6.38 3.99
C THR A 73 21.19 -7.49 5.05
N TYR A 74 20.12 -8.28 4.97
CA TYR A 74 19.84 -9.40 5.85
C TYR A 74 20.75 -10.59 5.57
N TRP A 75 21.10 -10.85 4.30
CA TRP A 75 22.05 -11.89 3.92
C TRP A 75 23.46 -11.61 4.45
N GLN A 76 23.83 -10.34 4.54
CA GLN A 76 25.11 -9.93 5.14
C GLN A 76 25.13 -10.08 6.68
N THR A 77 23.97 -9.96 7.34
CA THR A 77 23.84 -9.95 8.81
C THR A 77 23.22 -11.21 9.39
N PHE A 78 22.42 -11.96 8.62
CA PHE A 78 21.65 -13.11 9.10
C PHE A 78 21.51 -14.16 8.00
N LYS A 79 21.72 -15.45 8.34
CA LYS A 79 21.47 -16.56 7.43
C LYS A 79 19.99 -16.58 7.00
N ALA A 80 19.72 -16.63 5.69
CA ALA A 80 18.38 -16.61 5.09
C ALA A 80 17.44 -17.75 5.52
N GLU A 81 17.93 -18.67 6.34
CA GLU A 81 17.18 -19.81 6.88
C GLU A 81 16.00 -19.42 7.80
N HIS A 82 15.97 -18.17 8.33
CA HIS A 82 15.01 -17.81 9.37
C HIS A 82 13.61 -17.42 8.91
N LEU A 83 13.38 -17.00 7.65
CA LEU A 83 12.02 -16.63 7.22
C LEU A 83 11.14 -17.88 7.04
N LEU A 84 11.65 -18.88 6.37
CA LEU A 84 10.93 -20.13 6.10
C LEU A 84 11.03 -21.15 7.25
N SER A 85 11.97 -20.98 8.16
CA SER A 85 12.09 -21.82 9.37
C SER A 85 11.22 -21.34 10.53
N ASP A 86 10.69 -20.10 10.47
CA ASP A 86 9.78 -19.57 11.48
C ASP A 86 8.32 -19.93 11.13
N PRO A 87 7.70 -20.92 11.82
CA PRO A 87 6.35 -21.38 11.49
C PRO A 87 5.30 -20.29 11.64
N LEU A 88 5.54 -19.30 12.52
CA LEU A 88 4.63 -18.17 12.68
C LEU A 88 4.62 -17.29 11.41
N LYS A 89 5.78 -16.98 10.85
CA LYS A 89 5.87 -16.17 9.63
C LYS A 89 5.30 -16.89 8.42
N VAL A 90 5.57 -18.19 8.30
CA VAL A 90 4.97 -19.04 7.24
C VAL A 90 3.44 -19.06 7.37
N GLY A 91 2.93 -19.22 8.60
CA GLY A 91 1.50 -19.15 8.89
C GLY A 91 0.89 -17.79 8.53
N CYS A 92 1.55 -16.68 8.87
CA CYS A 92 1.11 -15.34 8.49
C CYS A 92 1.08 -15.13 6.97
N LEU A 93 2.08 -15.61 6.24
CA LEU A 93 2.09 -15.56 4.77
C LEU A 93 0.93 -16.37 4.17
N GLY A 94 0.68 -17.57 4.68
CA GLY A 94 -0.44 -18.41 4.25
C GLY A 94 -1.80 -17.74 4.49
N LEU A 95 -2.01 -17.16 5.68
CA LEU A 95 -3.24 -16.42 5.99
C LEU A 95 -3.39 -15.14 5.16
N LEU A 96 -2.32 -14.40 4.88
CA LEU A 96 -2.35 -13.27 3.95
C LEU A 96 -2.79 -13.71 2.55
N LEU A 97 -2.26 -14.81 2.06
CA LEU A 97 -2.66 -15.37 0.78
C LEU A 97 -4.16 -15.70 0.77
N VAL A 98 -4.67 -16.35 1.82
CA VAL A 98 -6.11 -16.66 1.95
C VAL A 98 -6.95 -15.38 1.96
N LEU A 99 -6.55 -14.35 2.72
CA LEU A 99 -7.24 -13.05 2.73
C LEU A 99 -7.27 -12.40 1.35
N PHE A 100 -6.17 -12.45 0.60
CA PHE A 100 -6.08 -11.88 -0.73
C PHE A 100 -6.92 -12.66 -1.74
N LEU A 101 -6.88 -13.99 -1.70
CA LEU A 101 -7.74 -14.83 -2.55
C LEU A 101 -9.22 -14.58 -2.26
N PHE A 102 -9.60 -14.45 -0.99
CA PHE A 102 -10.97 -14.09 -0.62
C PHE A 102 -11.35 -12.70 -1.16
N SER A 103 -10.43 -11.73 -1.09
CA SER A 103 -10.65 -10.37 -1.61
C SER A 103 -10.80 -10.32 -3.13
N ILE A 104 -10.02 -11.12 -3.87
CA ILE A 104 -10.08 -11.19 -5.34
C ILE A 104 -11.47 -11.67 -5.83
N HIS A 105 -12.09 -12.60 -5.10
CA HIS A 105 -13.40 -13.15 -5.45
C HIS A 105 -14.56 -12.34 -4.85
N GLY A 106 -14.26 -11.31 -4.06
CA GLY A 106 -15.25 -10.43 -3.45
C GLY A 106 -15.84 -9.40 -4.41
N ALA A 107 -16.98 -8.83 -4.03
CA ALA A 107 -17.56 -7.70 -4.78
C ALA A 107 -16.63 -6.47 -4.69
N HIS A 108 -16.41 -5.81 -5.82
CA HIS A 108 -15.61 -4.57 -5.87
C HIS A 108 -16.14 -3.52 -4.89
N ARG A 109 -15.22 -2.88 -4.14
CA ARG A 109 -15.52 -1.95 -3.03
C ARG A 109 -16.25 -2.60 -1.86
N GLY A 110 -16.12 -3.93 -1.74
CA GLY A 110 -16.65 -4.72 -0.64
C GLY A 110 -15.64 -4.90 0.49
N PHE A 111 -15.33 -6.16 0.80
CA PHE A 111 -14.43 -6.56 1.89
C PHE A 111 -13.02 -5.96 1.74
N SER A 112 -12.45 -6.00 0.53
CA SER A 112 -11.12 -5.46 0.22
C SER A 112 -10.95 -3.98 0.59
N HIS A 113 -12.03 -3.19 0.53
CA HIS A 113 -12.06 -1.76 0.84
C HIS A 113 -12.64 -1.49 2.24
N SER A 114 -12.34 -2.34 3.22
CA SER A 114 -12.87 -2.20 4.58
C SER A 114 -11.78 -2.05 5.63
N LEU A 115 -12.13 -1.43 6.76
CA LEU A 115 -11.28 -1.41 7.95
C LEU A 115 -11.04 -2.81 8.50
N LEU A 116 -11.97 -3.76 8.28
CA LEU A 116 -11.78 -5.14 8.68
C LEU A 116 -10.63 -5.80 7.90
N MET A 117 -10.56 -5.58 6.58
CA MET A 117 -9.44 -6.04 5.75
C MET A 117 -8.14 -5.34 6.15
N CYS A 118 -8.18 -4.01 6.40
CA CYS A 118 -7.03 -3.26 6.88
C CYS A 118 -6.48 -3.86 8.18
N LEU A 119 -7.33 -4.08 9.16
CA LEU A 119 -6.92 -4.63 10.46
C LEU A 119 -6.36 -6.06 10.32
N GLY A 120 -7.10 -6.95 9.65
CA GLY A 120 -6.69 -8.34 9.49
C GLY A 120 -5.34 -8.48 8.77
N SER A 121 -5.16 -7.79 7.65
CA SER A 121 -3.89 -7.82 6.92
C SER A 121 -2.75 -7.13 7.67
N SER A 122 -3.04 -6.02 8.38
CA SER A 122 -2.02 -5.31 9.17
C SER A 122 -1.49 -6.16 10.33
N VAL A 123 -2.34 -6.92 11.02
CA VAL A 123 -1.90 -7.84 12.07
C VAL A 123 -0.92 -8.88 11.51
N LEU A 124 -1.23 -9.47 10.36
CA LEU A 124 -0.35 -10.47 9.75
C LEU A 124 0.98 -9.85 9.26
N ILE A 125 0.91 -8.67 8.63
CA ILE A 125 2.09 -7.93 8.18
C ILE A 125 2.95 -7.49 9.37
N PHE A 126 2.36 -7.15 10.51
CA PHE A 126 3.09 -6.77 11.72
C PHE A 126 4.02 -7.89 12.21
N PHE A 127 3.57 -9.15 12.17
CA PHE A 127 4.41 -10.31 12.52
C PHE A 127 5.50 -10.59 11.47
N LEU A 128 5.32 -10.17 10.22
CA LEU A 128 6.34 -10.27 9.18
C LEU A 128 7.36 -9.13 9.25
N SER A 129 6.90 -7.90 9.37
CA SER A 129 7.73 -6.69 9.46
C SER A 129 6.96 -5.54 10.11
N LYS A 130 7.31 -5.22 11.36
CA LYS A 130 6.70 -4.12 12.12
C LYS A 130 6.84 -2.77 11.40
N GLN A 131 8.00 -2.53 10.81
CA GLN A 131 8.33 -1.30 10.12
C GLN A 131 7.47 -1.11 8.86
N THR A 132 7.38 -2.15 8.03
CA THR A 132 6.55 -2.14 6.82
C THR A 132 5.07 -1.98 7.16
N CYS A 133 4.60 -2.61 8.25
CA CYS A 133 3.21 -2.57 8.69
C CYS A 133 2.70 -1.14 8.93
N MET A 134 3.49 -0.29 9.58
CA MET A 134 3.11 1.11 9.84
C MET A 134 2.80 1.86 8.55
N PHE A 135 3.66 1.73 7.55
CA PHE A 135 3.49 2.41 6.26
C PHE A 135 2.43 1.74 5.38
N TYR A 136 2.23 0.43 5.52
CA TYR A 136 1.12 -0.27 4.91
C TYR A 136 -0.23 0.29 5.39
N ILE A 137 -0.39 0.50 6.69
CA ILE A 137 -1.61 1.10 7.27
C ILE A 137 -1.82 2.51 6.71
N VAL A 138 -0.78 3.34 6.64
CA VAL A 138 -0.86 4.69 6.07
C VAL A 138 -1.32 4.63 4.61
N GLY A 139 -0.71 3.77 3.78
CA GLY A 139 -1.10 3.59 2.39
C GLY A 139 -2.55 3.11 2.25
N PHE A 140 -2.97 2.13 3.05
CA PHE A 140 -4.33 1.59 3.04
C PHE A 140 -5.37 2.65 3.44
N LEU A 141 -5.12 3.39 4.52
CA LEU A 141 -6.04 4.43 4.98
C LEU A 141 -6.15 5.60 3.99
N THR A 142 -5.05 5.98 3.34
CA THR A 142 -5.10 6.99 2.28
C THR A 142 -5.93 6.52 1.08
N HIS A 143 -5.85 5.25 0.70
CA HIS A 143 -6.71 4.67 -0.33
C HIS A 143 -8.19 4.79 0.05
N LEU A 144 -8.56 4.29 1.24
CA LEU A 144 -9.94 4.36 1.73
C LEU A 144 -10.47 5.80 1.78
N LEU A 145 -9.64 6.73 2.28
CA LEU A 145 -10.02 8.16 2.36
C LEU A 145 -10.34 8.72 0.97
N LEU A 146 -9.46 8.50 -0.01
CA LEU A 146 -9.67 8.96 -1.38
C LEU A 146 -10.92 8.33 -2.01
N ASP A 147 -11.21 7.08 -1.69
CA ASP A 147 -12.39 6.41 -2.21
C ASP A 147 -13.69 6.85 -1.54
N VAL A 148 -13.68 7.20 -0.25
CA VAL A 148 -14.83 7.82 0.44
C VAL A 148 -15.15 9.19 -0.14
N LEU A 149 -14.13 9.96 -0.55
CA LEU A 149 -14.32 11.26 -1.21
C LEU A 149 -14.93 11.14 -2.64
N ASN A 150 -14.87 9.96 -3.23
CA ASN A 150 -15.42 9.69 -4.56
C ASN A 150 -16.95 9.56 -4.53
N LYS A 151 -17.59 9.68 -5.71
CA LYS A 151 -19.04 9.52 -5.87
C LYS A 151 -19.56 8.10 -5.77
N LYS A 152 -18.70 7.09 -5.90
CA LYS A 152 -19.08 5.68 -5.75
C LYS A 152 -18.94 5.24 -4.31
N PRO A 153 -19.97 4.66 -3.68
CA PRO A 153 -19.91 4.23 -2.28
C PRO A 153 -18.90 3.10 -2.08
N VAL A 154 -18.27 3.09 -0.90
CA VAL A 154 -17.31 2.09 -0.46
C VAL A 154 -17.72 1.53 0.90
N ARG A 155 -17.57 0.21 1.13
CA ARG A 155 -17.99 -0.45 2.37
C ARG A 155 -16.89 -0.41 3.44
N VAL A 156 -16.55 0.79 3.90
CA VAL A 156 -15.51 0.99 4.92
C VAL A 156 -15.77 0.15 6.17
N PHE A 157 -17.03 0.06 6.61
CA PHE A 157 -17.46 -0.72 7.77
C PHE A 157 -18.15 -2.02 7.35
N TYR A 158 -17.50 -2.80 6.48
CA TYR A 158 -18.04 -4.09 6.03
C TYR A 158 -18.48 -4.97 7.23
N PRO A 159 -19.67 -5.63 7.19
CA PRO A 159 -20.59 -5.78 6.06
C PRO A 159 -21.65 -4.67 5.93
N ALA A 160 -21.56 -3.58 6.66
CA ALA A 160 -22.49 -2.47 6.60
C ALA A 160 -22.60 -1.84 5.20
N ARG A 161 -23.60 -0.96 5.03
CA ARG A 161 -23.82 -0.24 3.76
C ARG A 161 -22.62 0.64 3.41
N GLY A 162 -22.36 0.81 2.10
CA GLY A 162 -21.30 1.67 1.61
C GLY A 162 -21.58 3.14 1.91
N VAL A 163 -20.49 3.88 2.18
CA VAL A 163 -20.49 5.32 2.41
C VAL A 163 -19.71 6.04 1.31
N CYS A 164 -20.11 7.27 0.98
CA CYS A 164 -19.37 8.18 0.11
C CYS A 164 -19.73 9.63 0.44
N LEU A 165 -18.78 10.55 0.24
CA LEU A 165 -19.02 11.98 0.35
C LEU A 165 -19.41 12.60 -1.00
N GLY A 166 -19.09 11.94 -2.10
CA GLY A 166 -19.56 12.31 -3.43
C GLY A 166 -18.91 13.58 -4.02
N TRP A 167 -17.76 14.00 -3.52
CA TRP A 167 -17.11 15.26 -3.92
C TRP A 167 -16.48 15.20 -5.31
N PHE A 168 -15.91 14.05 -5.68
CA PHE A 168 -15.09 13.93 -6.88
C PHE A 168 -15.51 12.80 -7.80
N TYR A 169 -15.26 12.97 -9.10
CA TYR A 169 -15.29 11.87 -10.06
C TYR A 169 -13.93 11.16 -10.10
N ALA A 170 -13.95 9.84 -10.27
CA ALA A 170 -12.75 8.99 -10.26
C ALA A 170 -11.71 9.36 -11.32
N ASP A 171 -12.15 9.89 -12.47
CA ASP A 171 -11.37 10.27 -13.65
C ASP A 171 -11.37 11.78 -13.94
N GLY A 172 -11.93 12.58 -13.02
CA GLY A 172 -12.06 14.02 -13.14
C GLY A 172 -10.78 14.82 -12.89
N LEU A 173 -10.91 16.16 -12.91
CA LEU A 173 -9.80 17.09 -12.63
C LEU A 173 -9.15 16.82 -11.27
N ALA A 174 -9.95 16.56 -10.23
CA ALA A 174 -9.46 16.25 -8.90
C ALA A 174 -8.48 15.07 -8.89
N ASN A 175 -8.74 14.02 -9.70
CA ASN A 175 -7.84 12.88 -9.82
C ASN A 175 -6.48 13.28 -10.42
N ARG A 176 -6.47 14.15 -11.44
CA ARG A 176 -5.22 14.65 -12.05
C ARG A 176 -4.44 15.53 -11.09
N VAL A 177 -5.12 16.42 -10.36
CA VAL A 177 -4.49 17.28 -9.35
C VAL A 177 -3.88 16.45 -8.23
N LEU A 178 -4.60 15.47 -7.70
CA LEU A 178 -4.10 14.58 -6.64
C LEU A 178 -2.94 13.70 -7.12
N LEU A 179 -2.94 13.26 -8.37
CA LEU A 179 -1.81 12.54 -8.95
C LEU A 179 -0.57 13.44 -9.02
N LEU A 180 -0.72 14.68 -9.49
CA LEU A 180 0.38 15.66 -9.52
C LEU A 180 0.89 15.99 -8.13
N LEU A 181 0.01 16.26 -7.17
CA LEU A 181 0.38 16.54 -5.77
C LEU A 181 1.06 15.33 -5.12
N GLY A 182 0.57 14.12 -5.36
CA GLY A 182 1.19 12.89 -4.87
C GLY A 182 2.59 12.68 -5.44
N THR A 183 2.77 12.83 -6.75
CA THR A 183 4.09 12.69 -7.39
C THR A 183 5.06 13.79 -6.97
N ALA A 184 4.61 15.04 -6.86
CA ALA A 184 5.41 16.14 -6.33
C ALA A 184 5.77 15.91 -4.86
N GLY A 185 4.83 15.40 -4.06
CA GLY A 185 5.05 15.04 -2.65
C GLY A 185 6.10 13.94 -2.48
N ILE A 186 6.10 12.92 -3.34
CA ILE A 186 7.14 11.89 -3.35
C ILE A 186 8.51 12.52 -3.61
N ALA A 187 8.64 13.34 -4.67
CA ALA A 187 9.89 14.00 -5.02
C ALA A 187 10.39 14.90 -3.89
N ALA A 188 9.51 15.74 -3.32
CA ALA A 188 9.85 16.64 -2.22
C ALA A 188 10.29 15.88 -0.96
N ALA A 189 9.57 14.81 -0.58
CA ALA A 189 9.91 13.99 0.57
C ALA A 189 11.28 13.30 0.39
N LEU A 190 11.54 12.74 -0.79
CA LEU A 190 12.82 12.11 -1.09
C LEU A 190 13.97 13.12 -1.03
N ILE A 191 13.85 14.28 -1.68
CA ILE A 191 14.88 15.32 -1.68
C ILE A 191 15.18 15.79 -0.25
N LEU A 192 14.12 16.10 0.52
CA LEU A 192 14.28 16.57 1.90
C LEU A 192 14.97 15.52 2.78
N LYS A 193 14.51 14.27 2.70
CA LYS A 193 15.04 13.18 3.55
C LYS A 193 16.44 12.77 3.13
N PHE A 194 16.76 12.77 1.83
CA PHE A 194 18.13 12.55 1.36
C PHE A 194 19.09 13.61 1.88
N ARG A 195 18.70 14.89 1.86
CA ARG A 195 19.51 15.98 2.46
C ARG A 195 19.76 15.73 3.94
N LEU A 196 18.74 15.34 4.70
CA LEU A 196 18.87 15.04 6.12
C LEU A 196 19.73 13.81 6.42
N ILE A 197 19.78 12.82 5.51
CA ILE A 197 20.66 11.64 5.64
C ILE A 197 22.11 12.00 5.36
N VAL A 198 22.37 12.90 4.40
CA VAL A 198 23.75 13.28 4.00
C VAL A 198 24.39 14.24 5.01
N ILE A 199 23.59 15.07 5.71
CA ILE A 199 24.09 16.04 6.70
C ILE A 199 24.39 15.36 8.07
N ARG A 200 23.88 14.17 8.32
CA ARG A 200 24.15 13.38 9.54
C ARG A 200 25.36 12.49 9.35
#